data_caea8129c81a4c18ec5af258a11628f7
#
_entry.id   caea8129c81a4c18ec5af258a11628f7
#
_cell.length_a   1.000
_cell.length_b   1.000
_cell.length_c   1.000
_cell.angle_alpha   90.00
_cell.angle_beta   90.00
_cell.angle_gamma   90.00
#
_symmetry.space_group_name_H-M   'P 1'
#
loop_
_entity.id
_entity.type
_entity.pdbx_description
1 polymer ?
#
loop_
_entity_poly.entity_id
_entity_poly.type
_entity_poly.pdbx_seq_one_letter_code
_entity_poly.pdbx_strand_id
1 'polypeptide(L)'
;MRTIEDTFKIENFLQPKMYNRFKLGTTDELREMFIKAFKHYDRTIDVYEHLDSYNEIIDWLSDTKGRGLMMMGECGLGKSTILNFVIPAIFRTKTNKLLTSIPAKELGEIERSSASFIIIDDLGTESIKNDYGTKIDAVADAISYAEDSSKTLLITTNLDAGELKERYDERTYDRLRKCKVVVIKGKSFRN
;
A
#
# COMPACT_ATOMS: atom_id res chain seq x y z
N MET A 1 8.97 -12.97 -44.20
CA MET A 1 8.48 -11.83 -43.38
C MET A 1 8.35 -12.33 -41.96
N ARG A 2 8.98 -11.69 -40.96
CA ARG A 2 8.80 -12.09 -39.56
C ARG A 2 7.39 -11.73 -39.10
N THR A 3 6.76 -12.62 -38.37
CA THR A 3 5.45 -12.36 -37.77
C THR A 3 5.58 -11.62 -36.47
N ILE A 4 4.50 -11.05 -35.91
CA ILE A 4 4.50 -10.40 -34.60
C ILE A 4 4.77 -11.44 -33.50
N GLU A 5 4.32 -12.69 -33.69
CA GLU A 5 4.57 -13.81 -32.80
C GLU A 5 6.06 -14.17 -32.75
N ASP A 6 6.77 -14.10 -33.90
CA ASP A 6 8.22 -14.31 -33.96
C ASP A 6 8.97 -13.24 -33.16
N THR A 7 8.46 -12.00 -33.16
CA THR A 7 9.00 -10.89 -32.38
C THR A 7 8.88 -11.13 -30.88
N PHE A 8 7.75 -11.67 -30.41
CA PHE A 8 7.53 -11.96 -29.00
C PHE A 8 8.37 -13.12 -28.44
N LYS A 9 8.92 -13.98 -29.32
CA LYS A 9 9.82 -15.10 -28.94
C LYS A 9 11.28 -14.69 -28.80
N ILE A 10 11.63 -13.46 -29.14
CA ILE A 10 13.00 -12.97 -28.99
C ILE A 10 13.29 -12.78 -27.51
N GLU A 11 14.26 -13.53 -26.95
CA GLU A 11 14.60 -13.56 -25.52
C GLU A 11 14.91 -12.17 -24.91
N ASN A 12 15.38 -11.24 -25.71
CA ASN A 12 15.73 -9.88 -25.27
C ASN A 12 14.68 -8.83 -25.60
N PHE A 13 13.47 -9.24 -26.04
CA PHE A 13 12.41 -8.26 -26.25
C PHE A 13 11.95 -7.70 -24.91
N LEU A 14 11.76 -6.36 -24.84
CA LEU A 14 11.30 -5.67 -23.64
C LEU A 14 9.99 -6.29 -23.13
N GLN A 15 10.09 -7.06 -22.07
CA GLN A 15 8.90 -7.57 -21.38
C GLN A 15 8.26 -6.44 -20.58
N PRO A 16 6.92 -6.34 -20.57
CA PRO A 16 6.25 -5.39 -19.69
C PRO A 16 6.64 -5.67 -18.24
N LYS A 17 6.82 -4.61 -17.44
CA LYS A 17 7.11 -4.74 -16.01
C LYS A 17 6.06 -5.62 -15.34
N MET A 18 6.49 -6.74 -14.79
CA MET A 18 5.62 -7.67 -14.05
C MET A 18 5.59 -7.24 -12.59
N TYR A 19 4.46 -6.72 -12.13
CA TYR A 19 4.26 -6.45 -10.71
C TYR A 19 4.00 -7.75 -9.94
N ASN A 20 4.49 -7.81 -8.71
CA ASN A 20 4.26 -8.95 -7.83
C ASN A 20 2.76 -9.12 -7.56
N ARG A 21 2.17 -10.20 -8.07
CA ARG A 21 0.79 -10.57 -7.79
C ARG A 21 0.77 -11.62 -6.69
N PHE A 22 0.04 -11.35 -5.62
CA PHE A 22 -0.14 -12.26 -4.51
C PHE A 22 -1.59 -12.75 -4.45
N LYS A 23 -1.76 -14.04 -4.20
CA LYS A 23 -3.03 -14.68 -3.89
C LYS A 23 -2.85 -15.37 -2.54
N LEU A 24 -3.43 -14.81 -1.48
CA LEU A 24 -3.13 -15.24 -0.12
C LEU A 24 -4.13 -16.26 0.44
N GLY A 25 -5.26 -16.46 -0.21
CA GLY A 25 -6.27 -17.42 0.22
C GLY A 25 -7.67 -17.02 -0.24
N THR A 26 -8.67 -17.73 0.27
CA THR A 26 -10.08 -17.36 0.01
C THR A 26 -10.49 -16.16 0.85
N THR A 27 -11.49 -15.43 0.40
CA THR A 27 -12.02 -14.25 1.09
C THR A 27 -12.48 -14.59 2.52
N ASP A 28 -13.13 -15.75 2.72
CA ASP A 28 -13.62 -16.16 4.04
C ASP A 28 -12.48 -16.47 5.01
N GLU A 29 -11.47 -17.23 4.57
CA GLU A 29 -10.27 -17.49 5.36
C GLU A 29 -9.54 -16.19 5.73
N LEU A 30 -9.37 -15.29 4.78
CA LEU A 30 -8.69 -14.02 5.00
C LEU A 30 -9.49 -13.10 5.91
N ARG A 31 -10.84 -13.15 5.87
CA ARG A 31 -11.70 -12.41 6.80
C ARG A 31 -11.48 -12.85 8.24
N GLU A 32 -11.46 -14.17 8.48
CA GLU A 32 -11.16 -14.68 9.82
C GLU A 32 -9.78 -14.25 10.31
N MET A 33 -8.76 -14.37 9.46
CA MET A 33 -7.41 -13.94 9.79
C MET A 33 -7.33 -12.44 10.07
N PHE A 34 -7.99 -11.63 9.25
CA PHE A 34 -8.05 -10.18 9.40
C PHE A 34 -8.66 -9.78 10.76
N ILE A 35 -9.82 -10.36 11.11
CA ILE A 35 -10.49 -10.08 12.37
C ILE A 35 -9.62 -10.51 13.56
N LYS A 36 -9.04 -11.71 13.50
CA LYS A 36 -8.16 -12.24 14.58
C LYS A 36 -6.92 -11.34 14.76
N ALA A 37 -6.26 -10.97 13.68
CA ALA A 37 -5.10 -10.10 13.72
C ALA A 37 -5.46 -8.70 14.25
N PHE A 38 -6.54 -8.10 13.74
CA PHE A 38 -6.98 -6.77 14.18
C PHE A 38 -7.24 -6.75 15.70
N LYS A 39 -8.02 -7.70 16.21
CA LYS A 39 -8.32 -7.82 17.66
C LYS A 39 -7.06 -8.08 18.51
N HIS A 40 -6.07 -8.74 17.95
CA HIS A 40 -4.82 -9.04 18.66
C HIS A 40 -3.95 -7.79 18.82
N TYR A 41 -3.86 -6.97 17.77
CA TYR A 41 -2.94 -5.83 17.75
C TYR A 41 -3.58 -4.53 18.24
N ASP A 42 -4.86 -4.32 18.00
CA ASP A 42 -5.56 -3.14 18.50
C ASP A 42 -6.20 -3.42 19.85
N ARG A 43 -5.43 -3.16 20.90
CA ARG A 43 -5.86 -3.33 22.30
C ARG A 43 -6.61 -2.11 22.83
N THR A 44 -6.78 -1.06 22.05
CA THR A 44 -7.48 0.18 22.46
C THR A 44 -8.97 0.09 22.17
N ILE A 45 -9.41 -0.94 21.45
CA ILE A 45 -10.80 -1.15 21.05
C ILE A 45 -11.41 -2.22 21.96
N ASP A 46 -12.37 -1.83 22.79
CA ASP A 46 -13.12 -2.78 23.64
C ASP A 46 -13.98 -3.73 22.82
N VAL A 47 -14.59 -3.23 21.75
CA VAL A 47 -15.46 -3.99 20.86
C VAL A 47 -15.03 -3.80 19.42
N TYR A 48 -14.61 -4.89 18.74
CA TYR A 48 -14.30 -4.83 17.33
C TYR A 48 -15.54 -4.58 16.49
N GLU A 49 -15.51 -3.54 15.69
CA GLU A 49 -16.51 -3.24 14.68
C GLU A 49 -15.91 -3.49 13.29
N HIS A 50 -16.58 -4.33 12.49
CA HIS A 50 -16.16 -4.62 11.13
C HIS A 50 -16.77 -3.59 10.18
N LEU A 51 -15.94 -2.68 9.66
CA LEU A 51 -16.37 -1.70 8.67
C LEU A 51 -16.50 -2.36 7.29
N ASP A 52 -17.55 -2.02 6.53
CA ASP A 52 -17.78 -2.57 5.18
C ASP A 52 -16.60 -2.37 4.24
N SER A 53 -15.89 -1.25 4.37
CA SER A 53 -14.69 -0.95 3.61
C SER A 53 -13.53 -1.93 3.86
N TYR A 54 -13.51 -2.65 5.00
CA TYR A 54 -12.50 -3.68 5.26
C TYR A 54 -12.66 -4.88 4.34
N ASN A 55 -13.87 -5.15 3.84
CA ASN A 55 -14.10 -6.21 2.86
C ASN A 55 -13.31 -5.95 1.56
N GLU A 56 -13.18 -4.69 1.14
CA GLU A 56 -12.37 -4.35 -0.04
C GLU A 56 -10.87 -4.61 0.16
N ILE A 57 -10.37 -4.49 1.41
CA ILE A 57 -8.99 -4.83 1.75
C ILE A 57 -8.83 -6.37 1.74
N ILE A 58 -9.80 -7.09 2.27
CA ILE A 58 -9.81 -8.56 2.27
C ILE A 58 -9.87 -9.10 0.84
N ASP A 59 -10.68 -8.51 -0.03
CA ASP A 59 -10.75 -8.85 -1.45
C ASP A 59 -9.40 -8.59 -2.14
N TRP A 60 -8.74 -7.46 -1.84
CA TRP A 60 -7.40 -7.19 -2.35
C TRP A 60 -6.38 -8.23 -1.85
N LEU A 61 -6.44 -8.65 -0.59
CA LEU A 61 -5.58 -9.70 -0.05
C LEU A 61 -5.81 -11.05 -0.74
N SER A 62 -7.05 -11.36 -1.16
CA SER A 62 -7.36 -12.60 -1.88
C SER A 62 -6.68 -12.65 -3.26
N ASP A 63 -6.59 -11.51 -3.95
CA ASP A 63 -5.85 -11.35 -5.19
C ASP A 63 -5.45 -9.88 -5.40
N THR A 64 -4.18 -9.57 -5.19
CA THR A 64 -3.67 -8.20 -5.35
C THR A 64 -3.72 -7.70 -6.79
N LYS A 65 -3.85 -8.59 -7.78
CA LYS A 65 -3.82 -8.28 -9.22
C LYS A 65 -2.57 -7.47 -9.64
N GLY A 66 -1.48 -7.57 -8.87
CA GLY A 66 -0.27 -6.79 -9.07
C GLY A 66 -0.39 -5.31 -8.71
N ARG A 67 -1.45 -4.92 -8.00
CA ARG A 67 -1.68 -3.53 -7.60
C ARG A 67 -1.29 -3.31 -6.15
N GLY A 68 -0.77 -2.12 -5.85
CA GLY A 68 -0.62 -1.64 -4.48
C GLY A 68 -1.99 -1.42 -3.81
N LEU A 69 -1.96 -1.09 -2.52
CA LEU A 69 -3.14 -0.73 -1.73
C LEU A 69 -2.92 0.67 -1.15
N MET A 70 -3.91 1.54 -1.28
CA MET A 70 -3.96 2.85 -0.62
C MET A 70 -5.24 2.96 0.18
N MET A 71 -5.10 3.06 1.51
CA MET A 71 -6.20 3.26 2.45
C MET A 71 -6.33 4.74 2.77
N MET A 72 -7.48 5.31 2.46
CA MET A 72 -7.81 6.72 2.68
C MET A 72 -8.92 6.84 3.72
N GLY A 73 -8.96 7.94 4.46
CA GLY A 73 -10.04 8.23 5.40
C GLY A 73 -9.56 8.94 6.65
N GLU A 74 -10.50 9.31 7.52
CA GLU A 74 -10.23 10.07 8.74
C GLU A 74 -9.38 9.30 9.77
N CYS A 75 -8.84 10.03 10.73
CA CYS A 75 -8.07 9.44 11.84
C CYS A 75 -8.94 8.50 12.70
N GLY A 76 -8.30 7.48 13.29
CA GLY A 76 -8.96 6.58 14.24
C GLY A 76 -9.78 5.46 13.61
N LEU A 77 -9.66 5.22 12.29
CA LEU A 77 -10.37 4.16 11.57
C LEU A 77 -9.49 2.91 11.34
N GLY A 78 -8.47 2.69 12.15
CA GLY A 78 -7.65 1.46 12.10
C GLY A 78 -6.68 1.36 10.92
N LYS A 79 -6.53 2.39 10.07
CA LYS A 79 -5.65 2.33 8.88
C LYS A 79 -4.22 1.89 9.22
N SER A 80 -3.58 2.58 10.16
CA SER A 80 -2.19 2.26 10.58
C SER A 80 -2.10 0.90 11.26
N THR A 81 -3.13 0.48 12.02
CA THR A 81 -3.19 -0.87 12.60
C THR A 81 -3.24 -1.93 11.50
N ILE A 82 -4.08 -1.71 10.48
CA ILE A 82 -4.19 -2.61 9.34
C ILE A 82 -2.88 -2.66 8.56
N LEU A 83 -2.30 -1.51 8.26
CA LEU A 83 -1.07 -1.41 7.47
C LEU A 83 0.13 -2.03 8.15
N ASN A 84 0.34 -1.69 9.44
CA ASN A 84 1.56 -2.02 10.16
C ASN A 84 1.53 -3.40 10.84
N PHE A 85 0.32 -3.94 11.06
CA PHE A 85 0.20 -5.18 11.85
C PHE A 85 -0.67 -6.24 11.17
N VAL A 86 -1.89 -5.90 10.71
CA VAL A 86 -2.83 -6.90 10.17
C VAL A 86 -2.33 -7.47 8.84
N ILE A 87 -2.04 -6.61 7.87
CA ILE A 87 -1.52 -7.04 6.57
C ILE A 87 -0.19 -7.79 6.70
N PRO A 88 0.81 -7.28 7.46
CA PRO A 88 2.06 -8.00 7.70
C PRO A 88 1.87 -9.37 8.33
N ALA A 89 0.98 -9.52 9.32
CA ALA A 89 0.69 -10.80 9.94
C ALA A 89 0.12 -11.82 8.95
N ILE A 90 -0.82 -11.39 8.10
CA ILE A 90 -1.41 -12.25 7.06
C ILE A 90 -0.34 -12.65 6.03
N PHE A 91 0.45 -11.70 5.52
CA PHE A 91 1.52 -12.00 4.59
C PHE A 91 2.56 -12.94 5.19
N ARG A 92 2.97 -12.71 6.46
CA ARG A 92 3.91 -13.59 7.15
C ARG A 92 3.38 -15.02 7.24
N THR A 93 2.10 -15.17 7.59
CA THR A 93 1.47 -16.49 7.71
C THR A 93 1.36 -17.20 6.36
N LYS A 94 1.01 -16.48 5.31
CA LYS A 94 0.71 -17.08 3.99
C LYS A 94 1.93 -17.22 3.07
N THR A 95 2.94 -16.37 3.21
CA THR A 95 4.08 -16.33 2.27
C THR A 95 5.44 -16.42 2.95
N ASN A 96 5.47 -16.40 4.27
CA ASN A 96 6.70 -16.28 5.07
C ASN A 96 7.51 -14.99 4.81
N LYS A 97 6.92 -13.97 4.16
CA LYS A 97 7.56 -12.68 3.91
C LYS A 97 7.35 -11.74 5.09
N LEU A 98 8.39 -10.99 5.43
CA LEU A 98 8.30 -9.89 6.38
C LEU A 98 7.99 -8.59 5.62
N LEU A 99 7.06 -7.82 6.14
CA LEU A 99 6.74 -6.47 5.69
C LEU A 99 7.13 -5.50 6.79
N THR A 100 7.93 -4.48 6.45
CA THR A 100 8.34 -3.43 7.37
C THR A 100 7.84 -2.10 6.83
N SER A 101 7.20 -1.30 7.68
CA SER A 101 6.72 0.03 7.32
C SER A 101 7.80 1.09 7.56
N ILE A 102 7.74 2.15 6.76
CA ILE A 102 8.55 3.34 6.91
C ILE A 102 7.56 4.51 7.06
N PRO A 103 7.53 5.23 8.19
CA PRO A 103 6.71 6.42 8.32
C PRO A 103 7.06 7.44 7.23
N ALA A 104 6.06 8.11 6.66
CA ALA A 104 6.28 9.09 5.56
C ALA A 104 7.31 10.16 5.94
N LYS A 105 7.33 10.58 7.20
CA LYS A 105 8.30 11.55 7.74
C LYS A 105 9.76 11.07 7.77
N GLU A 106 10.00 9.75 7.61
CA GLU A 106 11.32 9.09 7.69
C GLU A 106 11.81 8.56 6.34
N LEU A 107 11.14 8.88 5.24
CA LEU A 107 11.45 8.39 3.89
C LEU A 107 12.79 8.89 3.29
N GLY A 108 13.53 9.76 3.99
CA GLY A 108 14.79 10.35 3.50
C GLY A 108 15.93 9.36 3.22
N GLU A 109 15.82 8.10 3.70
CA GLU A 109 16.81 7.04 3.50
C GLU A 109 16.11 5.73 3.14
N ILE A 110 15.49 5.66 1.94
CA ILE A 110 15.07 4.35 1.44
C ILE A 110 16.34 3.62 1.03
N GLU A 111 16.88 2.82 1.93
CA GLU A 111 17.81 1.78 1.55
C GLU A 111 17.17 0.96 0.44
N ARG A 112 17.93 0.69 -0.61
CA ARG A 112 17.53 -0.16 -1.75
C ARG A 112 17.31 -1.59 -1.27
N SER A 113 16.29 -1.74 -0.42
CA SER A 113 15.90 -3.00 0.21
C SER A 113 15.51 -4.03 -0.85
N SER A 114 15.90 -5.26 -0.66
CA SER A 114 15.41 -6.43 -1.41
C SER A 114 13.91 -6.73 -1.16
N ALA A 115 13.24 -5.99 -0.29
CA ALA A 115 11.83 -6.17 0.03
C ALA A 115 10.93 -5.99 -1.21
N SER A 116 9.91 -6.84 -1.32
CA SER A 116 8.92 -6.78 -2.40
C SER A 116 7.90 -5.65 -2.21
N PHE A 117 7.94 -4.95 -1.09
CA PHE A 117 6.97 -3.94 -0.68
C PHE A 117 7.65 -2.65 -0.26
N ILE A 118 6.98 -1.53 -0.51
CA ILE A 118 7.25 -0.24 0.11
C ILE A 118 5.98 0.16 0.85
N ILE A 119 6.12 0.40 2.15
CA ILE A 119 4.99 0.69 3.05
C ILE A 119 5.18 2.10 3.58
N ILE A 120 4.21 2.97 3.28
CA ILE A 120 4.21 4.38 3.68
C ILE A 120 3.00 4.62 4.58
N ASP A 121 3.24 4.88 5.84
CA ASP A 121 2.18 5.22 6.81
C ASP A 121 2.03 6.74 6.91
N ASP A 122 0.77 7.20 6.92
CA ASP A 122 0.38 8.60 7.03
C ASP A 122 0.98 9.51 5.92
N LEU A 123 0.89 9.05 4.65
CA LEU A 123 1.24 9.88 3.50
C LEU A 123 0.54 11.25 3.58
N GLY A 124 1.30 12.32 3.43
CA GLY A 124 0.83 13.69 3.56
C GLY A 124 1.16 14.34 4.91
N THR A 125 1.75 13.60 5.86
CA THR A 125 2.19 14.16 7.15
C THR A 125 3.63 14.66 7.12
N GLU A 126 4.39 14.35 6.07
CA GLU A 126 5.70 14.91 5.86
C GLU A 126 5.62 16.44 5.83
N SER A 127 6.45 17.09 6.67
CA SER A 127 6.44 18.54 6.75
C SER A 127 6.92 19.14 5.43
N ILE A 128 6.11 20.06 4.86
CA ILE A 128 6.57 21.01 3.83
C ILE A 128 7.53 21.96 4.53
N LYS A 129 8.77 21.52 4.82
CA LYS A 129 9.81 22.46 5.20
C LYS A 129 10.28 23.11 3.92
N ASN A 130 10.26 24.44 3.90
CA ASN A 130 10.80 25.31 2.86
C ASN A 130 12.35 25.22 2.71
N ASP A 131 12.93 24.09 2.99
CA ASP A 131 14.31 23.76 2.69
C ASP A 131 14.35 22.93 1.42
N TYR A 132 14.24 23.61 0.30
CA TYR A 132 14.59 23.11 -1.05
C TYR A 132 14.09 21.71 -1.41
N GLY A 133 12.78 21.44 -1.29
CA GLY A 133 12.13 20.32 -1.96
C GLY A 133 12.40 18.90 -1.43
N THR A 134 13.33 18.69 -0.52
CA THR A 134 13.92 17.38 -0.17
C THR A 134 12.94 16.35 0.38
N LYS A 135 11.89 16.71 1.12
CA LYS A 135 10.97 15.71 1.70
C LYS A 135 9.81 15.32 0.78
N ILE A 136 9.30 16.24 -0.03
CA ILE A 136 8.33 15.91 -1.08
C ILE A 136 9.03 15.08 -2.14
N ASP A 137 10.28 15.40 -2.45
CA ASP A 137 11.13 14.63 -3.34
C ASP A 137 11.34 13.20 -2.82
N ALA A 138 11.54 12.99 -1.51
CA ALA A 138 11.72 11.67 -0.95
C ALA A 138 10.48 10.75 -1.09
N VAL A 139 9.26 11.31 -0.98
CA VAL A 139 8.01 10.55 -1.24
C VAL A 139 7.90 10.23 -2.72
N ALA A 140 8.10 11.22 -3.59
CA ALA A 140 8.06 11.04 -5.04
C ALA A 140 9.13 10.02 -5.50
N ASP A 141 10.33 10.06 -4.92
CA ASP A 141 11.41 9.12 -5.18
C ASP A 141 11.06 7.72 -4.71
N ALA A 142 10.44 7.58 -3.52
CA ALA A 142 9.99 6.29 -3.00
C ALA A 142 8.95 5.63 -3.90
N ILE A 143 7.95 6.40 -4.34
CA ILE A 143 6.90 5.96 -5.25
C ILE A 143 7.49 5.62 -6.63
N SER A 144 8.42 6.43 -7.13
CA SER A 144 9.14 6.18 -8.37
C SER A 144 9.97 4.90 -8.29
N TYR A 145 10.72 4.74 -7.21
CA TYR A 145 11.51 3.54 -6.96
C TYR A 145 10.64 2.27 -6.85
N ALA A 146 9.46 2.36 -6.22
CA ALA A 146 8.52 1.25 -6.18
C ALA A 146 8.10 0.80 -7.58
N GLU A 147 7.75 1.74 -8.44
CA GLU A 147 7.35 1.45 -9.83
C GLU A 147 8.53 0.90 -10.63
N ASP A 148 9.72 1.53 -10.53
CA ASP A 148 10.90 1.13 -11.28
C ASP A 148 11.42 -0.25 -10.89
N SER A 149 11.27 -0.61 -9.61
CA SER A 149 11.71 -1.90 -9.05
C SER A 149 10.58 -2.93 -8.97
N SER A 150 9.41 -2.67 -9.56
CA SER A 150 8.23 -3.55 -9.53
C SER A 150 7.81 -3.95 -8.11
N LYS A 151 7.97 -3.03 -7.15
CA LYS A 151 7.57 -3.24 -5.77
C LYS A 151 6.11 -2.87 -5.55
N THR A 152 5.46 -3.54 -4.61
CA THR A 152 4.07 -3.25 -4.24
C THR A 152 4.01 -2.12 -3.22
N LEU A 153 3.28 -1.05 -3.53
CA LEU A 153 3.02 0.05 -2.60
C LEU A 153 1.88 -0.29 -1.65
N LEU A 154 2.11 -0.07 -0.36
CA LEU A 154 1.07 -0.10 0.68
C LEU A 154 1.08 1.25 1.39
N ILE A 155 -0.03 1.96 1.35
CA ILE A 155 -0.10 3.36 1.77
C ILE A 155 -1.31 3.60 2.65
N THR A 156 -1.14 4.42 3.72
CA THR A 156 -2.25 5.08 4.39
C THR A 156 -2.17 6.58 4.21
N THR A 157 -3.31 7.25 4.19
CA THR A 157 -3.39 8.70 4.17
C THR A 157 -4.70 9.20 4.78
N ASN A 158 -4.66 10.41 5.33
CA ASN A 158 -5.86 11.14 5.76
C ASN A 158 -6.31 12.15 4.70
N LEU A 159 -5.51 12.35 3.65
CA LEU A 159 -5.84 13.24 2.53
C LEU A 159 -6.88 12.59 1.62
N ASP A 160 -7.75 13.41 1.07
CA ASP A 160 -8.64 13.00 -0.01
C ASP A 160 -7.94 13.07 -1.40
N ALA A 161 -8.66 12.64 -2.44
CA ALA A 161 -8.09 12.61 -3.80
C ALA A 161 -7.76 14.01 -4.36
N GLY A 162 -8.52 15.04 -3.95
CA GLY A 162 -8.25 16.43 -4.32
C GLY A 162 -7.00 16.96 -3.66
N GLU A 163 -6.90 16.75 -2.35
CA GLU A 163 -5.73 17.15 -1.54
C GLU A 163 -4.45 16.44 -2.00
N LEU A 164 -4.53 15.14 -2.35
CA LEU A 164 -3.38 14.42 -2.92
C LEU A 164 -2.94 15.02 -4.26
N LYS A 165 -3.91 15.40 -5.11
CA LYS A 165 -3.61 16.01 -6.42
C LYS A 165 -3.00 17.41 -6.30
N GLU A 166 -3.39 18.16 -5.27
CA GLU A 166 -2.82 19.49 -5.01
C GLU A 166 -1.42 19.41 -4.40
N ARG A 167 -1.19 18.35 -3.58
CA ARG A 167 0.05 18.19 -2.82
C ARG A 167 1.20 17.62 -3.64
N TYR A 168 0.92 16.69 -4.54
CA TYR A 168 1.93 15.96 -5.31
C TYR A 168 1.88 16.34 -6.80
N ASP A 169 3.02 16.22 -7.48
CA ASP A 169 3.07 16.41 -8.92
C ASP A 169 2.19 15.38 -9.66
N GLU A 170 1.85 15.71 -10.91
CA GLU A 170 0.96 14.90 -11.74
C GLU A 170 1.49 13.45 -11.91
N ARG A 171 2.81 13.29 -12.03
CA ARG A 171 3.44 11.97 -12.21
C ARG A 171 3.34 11.11 -10.96
N THR A 172 3.59 11.68 -9.79
CA THR A 172 3.45 10.99 -8.50
C THR A 172 1.99 10.64 -8.23
N TYR A 173 1.08 11.58 -8.46
CA TYR A 173 -0.35 11.35 -8.30
C TYR A 173 -0.88 10.24 -9.23
N ASP A 174 -0.45 10.20 -10.51
CA ASP A 174 -0.84 9.14 -11.44
C ASP A 174 -0.38 7.75 -10.96
N ARG A 175 0.81 7.65 -10.38
CA ARG A 175 1.31 6.41 -9.78
C ARG A 175 0.49 5.97 -8.56
N LEU A 176 0.11 6.90 -7.69
CA LEU A 176 -0.77 6.62 -6.55
C LEU A 176 -2.12 6.05 -6.99
N ARG A 177 -2.69 6.57 -8.08
CA ARG A 177 -3.96 6.10 -8.65
C ARG A 177 -3.91 4.66 -9.19
N LYS A 178 -2.72 4.11 -9.47
CA LYS A 178 -2.56 2.70 -9.89
C LYS A 178 -2.81 1.72 -8.74
N CYS A 179 -2.73 2.17 -7.50
CA CYS A 179 -3.10 1.35 -6.34
C CYS A 179 -4.61 1.04 -6.33
N LYS A 180 -4.99 -0.05 -5.66
CA LYS A 180 -6.37 -0.23 -5.20
C LYS A 180 -6.63 0.79 -4.11
N VAL A 181 -7.49 1.74 -4.37
CA VAL A 181 -7.92 2.74 -3.37
C VAL A 181 -9.08 2.17 -2.58
N VAL A 182 -8.99 2.21 -1.25
CA VAL A 182 -10.06 1.86 -0.30
C VAL A 182 -10.30 3.06 0.60
N VAL A 183 -11.50 3.64 0.50
CA VAL A 183 -11.92 4.75 1.36
C VAL A 183 -12.59 4.18 2.60
N ILE A 184 -11.92 4.29 3.75
CA ILE A 184 -12.43 3.79 5.02
C ILE A 184 -13.33 4.85 5.64
N LYS A 185 -14.60 4.50 5.85
CA LYS A 185 -15.62 5.36 6.44
C LYS A 185 -16.16 4.72 7.71
N GLY A 186 -16.40 5.52 8.73
CA GLY A 186 -16.94 5.05 10.00
C GLY A 186 -16.82 6.11 11.09
N LYS A 187 -17.17 5.73 12.30
CA LYS A 187 -16.86 6.54 13.50
C LYS A 187 -15.46 6.19 13.98
N SER A 188 -14.72 7.20 14.46
CA SER A 188 -13.41 6.97 15.07
C SER A 188 -13.53 5.96 16.22
N PHE A 189 -12.62 4.99 16.25
CA PHE A 189 -12.45 4.06 17.39
C PHE A 189 -11.69 4.70 18.55
N ARG A 190 -11.15 5.91 18.35
CA ARG A 190 -10.49 6.66 19.42
C ARG A 190 -11.53 7.50 20.13
N ASN A 191 -11.69 7.27 21.44
CA ASN A 191 -12.48 8.11 22.36
C ASN A 191 -11.74 9.43 22.64
#